data_96412aee8f1102fc97f77ab0d9261133
#
_entry.id   96412aee8f1102fc97f77ab0d9261133
#
_cell.length_a   1.000
_cell.length_b   1.000
_cell.length_c   1.000
_cell.angle_alpha   90.00
_cell.angle_beta   90.00
_cell.angle_gamma   90.00
#
_symmetry.space_group_name_H-M   'P 1'
#
loop_
_entity.id
_entity.type
_entity.pdbx_description
1 polymer ?
#
loop_
_entity_poly.entity_id
_entity_poly.type
_entity_poly.pdbx_seq_one_letter_code
_entity_poly.pdbx_strand_id
1 'polypeptide(L)'
;MVGIEVKERIPDIVLEQADEVVNIDLTADELLARLKAGKIYKPDKIQTALNNFFKAEHILQLRELALKEVALRVEKKVENTIPENLGVRHERFMACISSNEKTPRKIIRKVARLATRYNSKFFVLYVQTPRESSDRIPLASQRHLLNHFKLATELGGEIIQVQSPHITDAIVQVCKEKQISTLCIGRPALKYPSAILAMVHYRNMLEELAQLGIDLIILA
;
A
#
# COMPACT_ATOMS: atom_id res chain seq x y z
N MET A 1 -6.48 -19.47 -14.74
CA MET A 1 -7.84 -19.32 -14.21
C MET A 1 -8.60 -20.63 -14.47
N VAL A 2 -9.19 -21.22 -13.44
CA VAL A 2 -9.68 -22.61 -13.45
C VAL A 2 -11.00 -22.80 -14.18
N GLY A 3 -11.62 -21.77 -14.73
CA GLY A 3 -12.86 -21.85 -15.54
C GLY A 3 -14.09 -22.50 -14.86
N ILE A 4 -14.02 -22.73 -13.54
CA ILE A 4 -15.13 -23.32 -12.77
C ILE A 4 -15.68 -22.21 -11.86
N GLU A 5 -16.95 -21.89 -12.01
CA GLU A 5 -17.64 -20.98 -11.10
C GLU A 5 -17.91 -21.68 -9.77
N VAL A 6 -17.23 -21.24 -8.71
CA VAL A 6 -17.47 -21.73 -7.34
C VAL A 6 -18.68 -21.02 -6.80
N LYS A 7 -19.79 -21.75 -6.63
CA LYS A 7 -21.08 -21.20 -6.13
C LYS A 7 -21.07 -20.93 -4.62
N GLU A 8 -20.28 -21.67 -3.86
CA GLU A 8 -20.15 -21.52 -2.42
C GLU A 8 -18.86 -20.75 -2.11
N ARG A 9 -19.01 -19.51 -1.65
CA ARG A 9 -17.89 -18.67 -1.21
C ARG A 9 -18.18 -18.14 0.18
N ILE A 10 -17.18 -18.14 1.02
CA ILE A 10 -17.22 -17.46 2.31
C ILE A 10 -16.78 -16.02 2.06
N PRO A 11 -17.60 -15.00 2.40
CA PRO A 11 -17.18 -13.61 2.29
C PRO A 11 -16.00 -13.32 3.22
N ASP A 12 -15.11 -12.42 2.82
CA ASP A 12 -13.91 -12.04 3.60
C ASP A 12 -14.27 -11.52 4.99
N ILE A 13 -15.43 -10.86 5.13
CA ILE A 13 -15.94 -10.36 6.41
C ILE A 13 -16.14 -11.47 7.46
N VAL A 14 -16.49 -12.68 7.04
CA VAL A 14 -16.65 -13.83 7.97
C VAL A 14 -15.31 -14.21 8.56
N LEU A 15 -14.25 -14.15 7.74
CA LEU A 15 -12.90 -14.38 8.23
C LEU A 15 -12.41 -13.21 9.11
N GLU A 16 -12.83 -11.98 8.84
CA GLU A 16 -12.48 -10.80 9.65
C GLU A 16 -13.15 -10.81 11.03
N GLN A 17 -14.36 -11.37 11.12
CA GLN A 17 -15.12 -11.46 12.36
C GLN A 17 -14.83 -12.73 13.18
N ALA A 18 -14.03 -13.65 12.65
CA ALA A 18 -13.69 -14.89 13.34
C ALA A 18 -12.73 -14.62 14.52
N ASP A 19 -13.02 -15.20 15.66
CA ASP A 19 -12.17 -15.12 16.87
C ASP A 19 -10.82 -15.80 16.65
N GLU A 20 -10.82 -16.88 15.89
CA GLU A 20 -9.64 -17.65 15.54
C GLU A 20 -9.73 -18.21 14.12
N VAL A 21 -8.63 -18.14 13.37
CA VAL A 21 -8.48 -18.76 12.05
C VAL A 21 -7.36 -19.77 12.11
N VAL A 22 -7.71 -21.05 11.98
CA VAL A 22 -6.76 -22.16 12.01
C VAL A 22 -6.54 -22.70 10.60
N ASN A 23 -5.31 -22.69 10.15
CA ASN A 23 -4.94 -23.32 8.88
C ASN A 23 -4.50 -24.77 9.12
N ILE A 24 -5.28 -25.72 8.63
CA ILE A 24 -4.91 -27.15 8.64
C ILE A 24 -4.14 -27.44 7.36
N ASP A 25 -2.82 -27.44 7.48
CA ASP A 25 -1.93 -27.63 6.34
C ASP A 25 -1.76 -29.09 5.98
N LEU A 26 -1.97 -29.42 4.70
CA LEU A 26 -1.69 -30.71 4.08
C LEU A 26 -0.69 -30.53 2.96
N THR A 27 0.24 -31.49 2.83
CA THR A 27 1.14 -31.49 1.67
C THR A 27 0.37 -31.74 0.37
N ALA A 28 0.91 -31.29 -0.75
CA ALA A 28 0.28 -31.53 -2.05
C ALA A 28 0.10 -33.02 -2.34
N ASP A 29 1.08 -33.85 -1.94
CA ASP A 29 1.05 -35.29 -2.15
C ASP A 29 -0.04 -35.96 -1.28
N GLU A 30 -0.20 -35.57 -0.03
CA GLU A 30 -1.26 -36.06 0.83
C GLU A 30 -2.65 -35.68 0.33
N LEU A 31 -2.80 -34.43 -0.16
CA LEU A 31 -4.08 -33.98 -0.70
C LEU A 31 -4.45 -34.73 -1.97
N LEU A 32 -3.49 -34.96 -2.86
CA LEU A 32 -3.66 -35.78 -4.07
C LEU A 32 -3.96 -37.26 -3.74
N ALA A 33 -3.29 -37.82 -2.74
CA ALA A 33 -3.56 -39.17 -2.29
C ALA A 33 -5.00 -39.30 -1.71
N ARG A 34 -5.46 -38.36 -0.93
CA ARG A 34 -6.85 -38.30 -0.41
C ARG A 34 -7.87 -38.17 -1.54
N LEU A 35 -7.58 -37.35 -2.55
CA LEU A 35 -8.43 -37.20 -3.74
C LEU A 35 -8.56 -38.55 -4.50
N LYS A 36 -7.42 -39.20 -4.80
CA LYS A 36 -7.39 -40.50 -5.48
C LYS A 36 -8.11 -41.62 -4.69
N ALA A 37 -8.07 -41.53 -3.35
CA ALA A 37 -8.76 -42.47 -2.46
C ALA A 37 -10.28 -42.16 -2.32
N GLY A 38 -10.82 -41.20 -3.08
CA GLY A 38 -12.24 -40.85 -3.02
C GLY A 38 -12.68 -40.13 -1.76
N LYS A 39 -11.75 -39.62 -0.94
CA LYS A 39 -12.06 -38.94 0.34
C LYS A 39 -12.46 -37.48 0.16
N ILE A 40 -12.31 -36.90 -1.03
CA ILE A 40 -12.64 -35.51 -1.33
C ILE A 40 -13.83 -35.43 -2.28
N TYR A 41 -13.78 -36.18 -3.37
CA TYR A 41 -14.85 -36.26 -4.37
C TYR A 41 -15.25 -37.69 -4.66
N LYS A 42 -16.47 -37.85 -5.16
CA LYS A 42 -16.93 -39.17 -5.66
C LYS A 42 -16.07 -39.65 -6.83
N PRO A 43 -15.98 -40.97 -7.06
CA PRO A 43 -15.10 -41.54 -8.06
C PRO A 43 -15.26 -40.98 -9.49
N ASP A 44 -16.49 -40.64 -9.87
CA ASP A 44 -16.84 -40.07 -11.19
C ASP A 44 -16.21 -38.69 -11.43
N LYS A 45 -15.89 -37.95 -10.39
CA LYS A 45 -15.32 -36.58 -10.47
C LYS A 45 -13.81 -36.53 -10.28
N ILE A 46 -13.19 -37.58 -9.79
CA ILE A 46 -11.77 -37.60 -9.42
C ILE A 46 -10.88 -37.29 -10.63
N GLN A 47 -11.11 -37.92 -11.79
CA GLN A 47 -10.27 -37.73 -12.96
C GLN A 47 -10.38 -36.29 -13.50
N THR A 48 -11.56 -35.72 -13.50
CA THR A 48 -11.78 -34.34 -13.90
C THR A 48 -11.08 -33.34 -12.93
N ALA A 49 -11.13 -33.63 -11.65
CA ALA A 49 -10.47 -32.80 -10.63
C ALA A 49 -8.93 -32.85 -10.78
N LEU A 50 -8.35 -34.00 -10.99
CA LEU A 50 -6.90 -34.18 -11.23
C LEU A 50 -6.41 -33.47 -12.48
N ASN A 51 -7.20 -33.49 -13.55
CA ASN A 51 -6.83 -32.85 -14.82
C ASN A 51 -6.91 -31.30 -14.75
N ASN A 52 -7.76 -30.76 -13.89
CA ASN A 52 -8.02 -29.32 -13.80
C ASN A 52 -7.32 -28.67 -12.59
N PHE A 53 -7.97 -28.68 -11.44
CA PHE A 53 -7.52 -27.91 -10.27
C PHE A 53 -6.44 -28.64 -9.46
N PHE A 54 -6.56 -29.95 -9.26
CA PHE A 54 -5.68 -30.72 -8.38
C PHE A 54 -4.34 -31.09 -9.04
N LYS A 55 -3.64 -30.06 -9.51
CA LYS A 55 -2.24 -30.17 -9.94
C LYS A 55 -1.36 -29.72 -8.79
N ALA A 56 -0.21 -30.39 -8.59
CA ALA A 56 0.71 -30.06 -7.51
C ALA A 56 1.08 -28.57 -7.47
N GLU A 57 1.30 -27.97 -8.64
CA GLU A 57 1.62 -26.55 -8.79
C GLU A 57 0.50 -25.63 -8.27
N HIS A 58 -0.76 -25.90 -8.62
CA HIS A 58 -1.90 -25.09 -8.15
C HIS A 58 -2.12 -25.26 -6.64
N ILE A 59 -1.91 -26.46 -6.10
CA ILE A 59 -2.02 -26.74 -4.66
C ILE A 59 -0.94 -25.98 -3.90
N LEU A 60 0.31 -25.95 -4.40
CA LEU A 60 1.39 -25.20 -3.79
C LEU A 60 1.12 -23.69 -3.79
N GLN A 61 0.62 -23.13 -4.91
CA GLN A 61 0.23 -21.72 -4.98
C GLN A 61 -0.89 -21.38 -3.97
N LEU A 62 -1.91 -22.25 -3.88
CA LEU A 62 -3.01 -22.06 -2.92
C LEU A 62 -2.50 -22.11 -1.48
N ARG A 63 -1.60 -23.05 -1.17
CA ARG A 63 -0.97 -23.19 0.14
C ARG A 63 -0.17 -21.93 0.50
N GLU A 64 0.62 -21.41 -0.43
CA GLU A 64 1.38 -20.17 -0.23
C GLU A 64 0.44 -18.99 0.08
N LEU A 65 -0.66 -18.85 -0.67
CA LEU A 65 -1.65 -17.81 -0.42
C LEU A 65 -2.34 -17.96 0.94
N ALA A 66 -2.71 -19.18 1.32
CA ALA A 66 -3.34 -19.45 2.62
C ALA A 66 -2.39 -19.14 3.79
N LEU A 67 -1.13 -19.55 3.71
CA LEU A 67 -0.12 -19.26 4.73
C LEU A 67 0.13 -17.74 4.85
N LYS A 68 0.19 -17.05 3.71
CA LYS A 68 0.34 -15.59 3.69
C LYS A 68 -0.85 -14.90 4.36
N GLU A 69 -2.08 -15.34 4.10
CA GLU A 69 -3.28 -14.77 4.72
C GLU A 69 -3.30 -14.98 6.23
N VAL A 70 -2.93 -16.18 6.71
CA VAL A 70 -2.82 -16.46 8.14
C VAL A 70 -1.74 -15.60 8.81
N ALA A 71 -0.56 -15.46 8.17
CA ALA A 71 0.52 -14.63 8.69
C ALA A 71 0.08 -13.17 8.83
N LEU A 72 -0.57 -12.59 7.81
CA LEU A 72 -1.11 -11.22 7.85
C LEU A 72 -2.12 -11.02 8.98
N ARG A 73 -2.91 -12.05 9.32
CA ARG A 73 -3.88 -11.98 10.42
C ARG A 73 -3.24 -12.06 11.78
N VAL A 74 -2.23 -12.90 11.93
CA VAL A 74 -1.44 -12.97 13.16
C VAL A 74 -0.76 -11.62 13.41
N GLU A 75 -0.16 -11.01 12.38
CA GLU A 75 0.41 -9.68 12.47
C GLU A 75 -0.62 -8.63 12.92
N LYS A 76 -1.80 -8.58 12.29
CA LYS A 76 -2.90 -7.67 12.70
C LYS A 76 -3.36 -7.89 14.14
N LYS A 77 -3.45 -9.16 14.60
CA LYS A 77 -3.85 -9.47 15.96
C LYS A 77 -2.79 -9.04 16.98
N VAL A 78 -1.52 -9.25 16.66
CA VAL A 78 -0.38 -8.80 17.47
C VAL A 78 -0.33 -7.28 17.52
N GLU A 79 -0.51 -6.58 16.39
CA GLU A 79 -0.59 -5.11 16.31
C GLU A 79 -1.69 -4.53 17.21
N ASN A 80 -2.87 -5.15 17.22
CA ASN A 80 -3.99 -4.71 18.07
C ASN A 80 -3.80 -5.05 19.57
N THR A 81 -2.88 -5.95 19.92
CA THR A 81 -2.65 -6.42 21.28
C THR A 81 -1.43 -5.76 21.94
N ILE A 82 -0.50 -5.22 21.15
CA ILE A 82 0.68 -4.53 21.65
C ILE A 82 0.29 -3.08 21.99
N PRO A 83 0.45 -2.63 23.25
CA PRO A 83 0.29 -1.22 23.61
C PRO A 83 1.24 -0.37 22.75
N GLU A 84 0.79 0.79 22.30
CA GLU A 84 1.55 1.75 21.44
C GLU A 84 2.94 2.12 22.00
N ASN A 85 3.23 1.79 23.26
CA ASN A 85 4.46 2.12 24.00
C ASN A 85 5.64 1.17 23.78
N LEU A 86 5.50 0.07 23.04
CA LEU A 86 6.57 -0.92 22.82
C LEU A 86 7.25 -0.76 21.45
N GLY A 87 7.54 0.47 21.01
CA GLY A 87 8.60 0.75 20.03
C GLY A 87 8.52 0.05 18.66
N VAL A 88 7.47 -0.71 18.37
CA VAL A 88 7.23 -1.22 17.01
C VAL A 88 6.70 -0.03 16.19
N ARG A 89 7.59 0.67 15.51
CA ARG A 89 7.22 1.71 14.56
C ARG A 89 6.39 1.07 13.46
N HIS A 90 5.07 1.28 13.49
CA HIS A 90 4.23 0.95 12.35
C HIS A 90 4.71 1.77 11.16
N GLU A 91 5.15 1.09 10.12
CA GLU A 91 5.53 1.75 8.89
C GLU A 91 4.36 2.57 8.35
N ARG A 92 4.57 3.88 8.19
CA ARG A 92 3.58 4.79 7.59
C ARG A 92 4.22 5.53 6.45
N PHE A 93 3.65 5.37 5.28
CA PHE A 93 4.20 5.92 4.05
C PHE A 93 3.45 7.17 3.62
N MET A 94 4.17 8.19 3.16
CA MET A 94 3.57 9.37 2.57
C MET A 94 4.15 9.67 1.19
N ALA A 95 3.25 9.94 0.24
CA ALA A 95 3.57 10.43 -1.09
C ALA A 95 3.33 11.93 -1.15
N CYS A 96 4.35 12.76 -1.37
CA CYS A 96 4.15 14.16 -1.72
C CYS A 96 3.99 14.32 -3.22
N ILE A 97 2.88 14.91 -3.61
CA ILE A 97 2.53 15.12 -5.01
C ILE A 97 2.42 16.60 -5.35
N SER A 98 2.56 16.88 -6.64
CA SER A 98 2.34 18.20 -7.23
C SER A 98 1.29 18.12 -8.33
N SER A 99 0.95 19.23 -8.94
CA SER A 99 0.04 19.32 -10.08
C SER A 99 0.64 18.81 -11.41
N ASN A 100 1.89 18.32 -11.44
CA ASN A 100 2.52 17.75 -12.61
C ASN A 100 1.86 16.44 -13.06
N GLU A 101 1.97 16.11 -14.36
CA GLU A 101 1.28 14.95 -14.93
C GLU A 101 1.90 13.59 -14.54
N LYS A 102 3.22 13.44 -14.73
CA LYS A 102 3.87 12.10 -14.75
C LYS A 102 4.43 11.65 -13.41
N THR A 103 5.20 12.50 -12.75
CA THR A 103 5.92 12.13 -11.52
C THR A 103 5.00 11.73 -10.37
N PRO A 104 3.89 12.45 -10.06
CA PRO A 104 2.98 12.06 -8.99
C PRO A 104 2.40 10.66 -9.13
N ARG A 105 2.04 10.25 -10.34
CA ARG A 105 1.51 8.90 -10.60
C ARG A 105 2.52 7.80 -10.27
N LYS A 106 3.81 8.03 -10.57
CA LYS A 106 4.89 7.10 -10.21
C LYS A 106 5.06 7.01 -8.70
N ILE A 107 5.03 8.16 -8.01
CA ILE A 107 5.18 8.25 -6.55
C ILE A 107 4.03 7.52 -5.86
N ILE A 108 2.77 7.83 -6.20
CA ILE A 108 1.58 7.20 -5.62
C ILE A 108 1.65 5.67 -5.77
N ARG A 109 1.95 5.16 -6.97
CA ARG A 109 2.08 3.72 -7.21
C ARG A 109 3.24 3.08 -6.44
N LYS A 110 4.36 3.80 -6.28
CA LYS A 110 5.49 3.29 -5.48
C LYS A 110 5.10 3.16 -4.02
N VAL A 111 4.49 4.21 -3.47
CA VAL A 111 4.05 4.24 -2.07
C VAL A 111 2.97 3.20 -1.81
N ALA A 112 1.97 3.08 -2.68
CA ALA A 112 0.94 2.04 -2.55
C ALA A 112 1.53 0.62 -2.52
N ARG A 113 2.53 0.32 -3.36
CA ARG A 113 3.23 -0.97 -3.33
C ARG A 113 4.00 -1.20 -2.04
N LEU A 114 4.65 -0.16 -1.49
CA LEU A 114 5.33 -0.24 -0.20
C LEU A 114 4.29 -0.50 0.91
N ALA A 115 3.23 0.28 0.97
CA ALA A 115 2.16 0.11 1.93
C ALA A 115 1.55 -1.31 1.89
N THR A 116 1.27 -1.83 0.69
CA THR A 116 0.79 -3.21 0.52
C THR A 116 1.80 -4.23 1.03
N ARG A 117 3.11 -4.02 0.76
CA ARG A 117 4.16 -4.95 1.20
C ARG A 117 4.32 -5.00 2.72
N TYR A 118 4.18 -3.84 3.37
CA TYR A 118 4.30 -3.70 4.82
C TYR A 118 2.95 -3.76 5.55
N ASN A 119 1.86 -4.08 4.85
CA ASN A 119 0.49 -4.12 5.37
C ASN A 119 0.13 -2.85 6.16
N SER A 120 0.50 -1.70 5.66
CA SER A 120 0.38 -0.43 6.34
C SER A 120 -0.50 0.57 5.58
N LYS A 121 -0.90 1.63 6.27
CA LYS A 121 -1.60 2.77 5.66
C LYS A 121 -0.62 3.66 4.90
N PHE A 122 -1.11 4.33 3.85
CA PHE A 122 -0.34 5.37 3.20
C PHE A 122 -1.17 6.63 2.97
N PHE A 123 -0.46 7.74 2.93
CA PHE A 123 -1.02 9.08 2.76
C PHE A 123 -0.51 9.71 1.47
N VAL A 124 -1.34 10.56 0.89
CA VAL A 124 -0.97 11.34 -0.29
C VAL A 124 -1.15 12.82 0.05
N LEU A 125 -0.04 13.51 0.23
CA LEU A 125 0.00 14.92 0.58
C LEU A 125 0.10 15.80 -0.66
N TYR A 126 -0.79 16.76 -0.78
CA TYR A 126 -0.71 17.88 -1.70
C TYR A 126 -0.65 19.19 -0.91
N VAL A 127 0.43 19.94 -1.07
CA VAL A 127 0.57 21.27 -0.48
C VAL A 127 0.21 22.31 -1.54
N GLN A 128 -0.93 22.96 -1.35
CA GLN A 128 -1.41 24.04 -2.20
C GLN A 128 -0.73 25.34 -1.82
N THR A 129 0.12 25.85 -2.70
CA THR A 129 0.72 27.18 -2.50
C THR A 129 -0.24 28.28 -2.97
N PRO A 130 -0.04 29.56 -2.57
CA PRO A 130 -0.83 30.68 -3.08
C PRO A 130 -0.73 30.87 -4.61
N ARG A 131 0.32 30.31 -5.24
CA ARG A 131 0.49 30.30 -6.71
C ARG A 131 -0.34 29.20 -7.38
N GLU A 132 -0.72 28.18 -6.66
CA GLU A 132 -1.52 27.04 -7.10
C GLU A 132 -2.96 27.10 -6.57
N SER A 133 -3.46 28.31 -6.25
CA SER A 133 -4.89 28.47 -5.93
C SER A 133 -5.74 28.09 -7.15
N SER A 134 -6.96 27.62 -6.90
CA SER A 134 -7.90 27.14 -7.93
C SER A 134 -8.10 28.14 -9.09
N ASP A 135 -8.00 29.43 -8.79
CA ASP A 135 -8.17 30.51 -9.77
C ASP A 135 -6.94 30.77 -10.63
N ARG A 136 -5.77 30.27 -10.24
CA ARG A 136 -4.48 30.54 -10.88
C ARG A 136 -3.89 29.34 -11.58
N ILE A 137 -4.28 28.16 -11.21
CA ILE A 137 -3.75 26.92 -11.75
C ILE A 137 -4.43 26.60 -13.10
N PRO A 138 -3.72 26.27 -14.18
CA PRO A 138 -4.31 25.87 -15.45
C PRO A 138 -5.26 24.69 -15.32
N LEU A 139 -6.36 24.69 -16.06
CA LEU A 139 -7.36 23.61 -16.04
C LEU A 139 -6.76 22.21 -16.28
N ALA A 140 -5.73 22.12 -17.12
CA ALA A 140 -4.99 20.87 -17.34
C ALA A 140 -4.36 20.34 -16.06
N SER A 141 -3.69 21.22 -15.29
CA SER A 141 -3.06 20.88 -14.01
C SER A 141 -4.08 20.50 -12.95
N GLN A 142 -5.26 21.17 -12.93
CA GLN A 142 -6.38 20.77 -12.04
C GLN A 142 -6.87 19.36 -12.36
N ARG A 143 -7.04 19.02 -13.65
CA ARG A 143 -7.44 17.68 -14.09
C ARG A 143 -6.39 16.63 -13.70
N HIS A 144 -5.10 16.95 -13.85
CA HIS A 144 -4.03 16.05 -13.42
C HIS A 144 -4.10 15.79 -11.91
N LEU A 145 -4.31 16.82 -11.11
CA LEU A 145 -4.43 16.70 -9.67
C LEU A 145 -5.62 15.83 -9.25
N LEU A 146 -6.80 16.07 -9.84
CA LEU A 146 -7.98 15.24 -9.61
C LEU A 146 -7.76 13.77 -9.99
N ASN A 147 -7.08 13.51 -11.10
CA ASN A 147 -6.72 12.16 -11.51
C ASN A 147 -5.72 11.51 -10.53
N HIS A 148 -4.82 12.28 -9.92
CA HIS A 148 -3.90 11.78 -8.89
C HIS A 148 -4.65 11.43 -7.61
N PHE A 149 -5.60 12.25 -7.18
CA PHE A 149 -6.46 11.96 -6.03
C PHE A 149 -7.29 10.70 -6.26
N LYS A 150 -7.93 10.60 -7.44
CA LYS A 150 -8.67 9.40 -7.82
C LYS A 150 -7.79 8.15 -7.75
N LEU A 151 -6.60 8.19 -8.36
CA LEU A 151 -5.65 7.08 -8.31
C LEU A 151 -5.23 6.73 -6.87
N ALA A 152 -4.99 7.74 -6.02
CA ALA A 152 -4.64 7.53 -4.62
C ALA A 152 -5.75 6.80 -3.86
N THR A 153 -7.01 7.25 -4.02
CA THR A 153 -8.19 6.63 -3.40
C THR A 153 -8.42 5.20 -3.91
N GLU A 154 -8.30 4.97 -5.23
CA GLU A 154 -8.42 3.63 -5.82
C GLU A 154 -7.39 2.64 -5.29
N LEU A 155 -6.22 3.13 -4.88
CA LEU A 155 -5.15 2.33 -4.27
C LEU A 155 -5.21 2.27 -2.73
N GLY A 156 -6.26 2.83 -2.11
CA GLY A 156 -6.47 2.80 -0.66
C GLY A 156 -5.70 3.86 0.12
N GLY A 157 -5.21 4.92 -0.53
CA GLY A 157 -4.50 6.02 0.11
C GLY A 157 -5.43 7.10 0.68
N GLU A 158 -5.06 7.64 1.83
CA GLU A 158 -5.72 8.80 2.45
C GLU A 158 -5.15 10.09 1.88
N ILE A 159 -6.01 11.00 1.40
CA ILE A 159 -5.60 12.27 0.80
C ILE A 159 -5.55 13.35 1.88
N ILE A 160 -4.42 14.06 1.92
CA ILE A 160 -4.20 15.22 2.79
C ILE A 160 -3.93 16.43 1.90
N GLN A 161 -4.72 17.48 2.07
CA GLN A 161 -4.52 18.75 1.40
C GLN A 161 -4.24 19.83 2.44
N VAL A 162 -3.12 20.53 2.26
CA VAL A 162 -2.69 21.61 3.15
C VAL A 162 -2.45 22.87 2.31
N GLN A 163 -2.91 24.01 2.82
CA GLN A 163 -2.58 25.31 2.21
C GLN A 163 -1.39 25.92 2.97
N SER A 164 -0.29 26.16 2.27
CA SER A 164 0.90 26.78 2.87
C SER A 164 1.74 27.50 1.80
N PRO A 165 2.31 28.68 2.15
CA PRO A 165 3.30 29.33 1.31
C PRO A 165 4.64 28.57 1.30
N HIS A 166 4.92 27.76 2.32
CA HIS A 166 6.17 27.03 2.54
C HIS A 166 5.92 25.53 2.45
N ILE A 167 6.26 24.94 1.28
CA ILE A 167 5.98 23.52 1.00
C ILE A 167 6.76 22.61 1.95
N THR A 168 8.05 22.91 2.19
CA THR A 168 8.95 22.10 3.00
C THR A 168 8.48 22.00 4.44
N ASP A 169 8.09 23.12 5.03
CA ASP A 169 7.63 23.18 6.43
C ASP A 169 6.31 22.43 6.61
N ALA A 170 5.38 22.59 5.65
CA ALA A 170 4.12 21.86 5.65
C ALA A 170 4.33 20.33 5.54
N ILE A 171 5.30 19.89 4.73
CA ILE A 171 5.66 18.46 4.61
C ILE A 171 6.14 17.94 5.96
N VAL A 172 7.08 18.61 6.61
CA VAL A 172 7.64 18.20 7.89
C VAL A 172 6.55 18.16 8.98
N GLN A 173 5.69 19.19 9.01
CA GLN A 173 4.59 19.24 9.97
C GLN A 173 3.65 18.04 9.81
N VAL A 174 3.20 17.75 8.60
CA VAL A 174 2.32 16.59 8.33
C VAL A 174 3.03 15.27 8.64
N CYS A 175 4.34 15.16 8.35
CA CYS A 175 5.11 13.99 8.74
C CYS A 175 5.10 13.74 10.25
N LYS A 176 5.24 14.79 11.06
CA LYS A 176 5.17 14.73 12.53
C LYS A 176 3.77 14.32 12.99
N GLU A 177 2.74 15.01 12.49
CA GLU A 177 1.33 14.78 12.89
C GLU A 177 0.85 13.36 12.56
N LYS A 178 1.21 12.86 11.39
CA LYS A 178 0.80 11.52 10.92
C LYS A 178 1.78 10.41 11.28
N GLN A 179 2.86 10.75 11.99
CA GLN A 179 3.92 9.80 12.39
C GLN A 179 4.46 9.00 11.20
N ILE A 180 4.82 9.70 10.13
CA ILE A 180 5.33 9.09 8.91
C ILE A 180 6.71 8.51 9.16
N SER A 181 6.95 7.27 8.72
CA SER A 181 8.26 6.63 8.75
C SER A 181 9.03 6.79 7.43
N THR A 182 8.32 6.83 6.30
CA THR A 182 8.95 6.94 4.99
C THR A 182 8.20 7.95 4.12
N LEU A 183 8.92 8.96 3.66
CA LEU A 183 8.45 10.00 2.76
C LEU A 183 8.93 9.74 1.33
N CYS A 184 8.00 9.74 0.37
CA CYS A 184 8.32 9.65 -1.06
C CYS A 184 8.01 10.97 -1.76
N ILE A 185 9.02 11.56 -2.40
CA ILE A 185 8.89 12.82 -3.15
C ILE A 185 9.41 12.68 -4.57
N GLY A 186 9.00 13.59 -5.44
CA GLY A 186 9.61 13.78 -6.74
C GLY A 186 10.91 14.59 -6.63
N ARG A 187 11.77 14.46 -7.62
CA ARG A 187 12.98 15.29 -7.71
C ARG A 187 12.59 16.77 -7.71
N PRO A 188 13.15 17.59 -6.80
CA PRO A 188 12.85 19.02 -6.75
C PRO A 188 13.31 19.71 -8.05
N ALA A 189 12.41 20.52 -8.64
CA ALA A 189 12.74 21.33 -9.80
C ALA A 189 13.35 22.64 -9.33
N LEU A 190 14.67 22.69 -9.24
CA LEU A 190 15.41 23.89 -8.88
C LEU A 190 15.53 24.80 -10.12
N LYS A 191 14.62 25.76 -10.26
CA LYS A 191 14.64 26.75 -11.37
C LYS A 191 15.29 28.03 -10.92
N TYR A 192 16.24 28.52 -11.74
CA TYR A 192 16.85 29.83 -11.56
C TYR A 192 15.78 30.94 -11.74
N PRO A 193 15.77 32.07 -10.98
CA PRO A 193 16.79 32.53 -10.03
C PRO A 193 16.56 32.11 -8.57
N SER A 194 15.46 31.52 -8.22
CA SER A 194 15.13 31.16 -6.84
C SER A 194 15.79 29.83 -6.38
N ALA A 195 16.67 29.24 -7.18
CA ALA A 195 17.28 27.94 -6.91
C ALA A 195 18.04 27.89 -5.58
N ILE A 196 18.75 28.95 -5.21
CA ILE A 196 19.57 28.99 -3.98
C ILE A 196 18.65 28.93 -2.75
N LEU A 197 17.60 29.77 -2.71
CA LEU A 197 16.66 29.77 -1.59
C LEU A 197 15.89 28.44 -1.48
N ALA A 198 15.43 27.91 -2.62
CA ALA A 198 14.79 26.62 -2.69
C ALA A 198 15.71 25.49 -2.20
N MET A 199 17.00 25.56 -2.49
CA MET A 199 18.00 24.58 -2.04
C MET A 199 18.24 24.66 -0.53
N VAL A 200 18.24 25.84 0.05
CA VAL A 200 18.34 26.03 1.52
C VAL A 200 17.12 25.41 2.22
N HIS A 201 15.90 25.75 1.78
CA HIS A 201 14.69 25.16 2.37
C HIS A 201 14.64 23.64 2.22
N TYR A 202 15.06 23.13 1.06
CA TYR A 202 15.13 21.70 0.83
C TYR A 202 16.15 21.02 1.75
N ARG A 203 17.32 21.60 1.94
CA ARG A 203 18.34 21.10 2.86
C ARG A 203 17.83 21.08 4.29
N ASN A 204 17.22 22.18 4.75
CA ASN A 204 16.65 22.25 6.11
C ASN A 204 15.58 21.16 6.32
N MET A 205 14.71 20.95 5.33
CA MET A 205 13.73 19.84 5.38
C MET A 205 14.44 18.48 5.52
N LEU A 206 15.51 18.22 4.78
CA LEU A 206 16.27 16.98 4.88
C LEU A 206 16.86 16.77 6.29
N GLU A 207 17.43 17.83 6.87
CA GLU A 207 18.01 17.80 8.20
C GLU A 207 16.90 17.52 9.26
N GLU A 208 15.74 18.16 9.17
CA GLU A 208 14.62 17.91 10.08
C GLU A 208 14.04 16.49 9.92
N LEU A 209 13.87 16.00 8.70
CA LEU A 209 13.40 14.63 8.45
C LEU A 209 14.38 13.59 9.02
N ALA A 210 15.68 13.82 8.87
CA ALA A 210 16.72 12.96 9.44
C ALA A 210 16.68 12.94 10.97
N GLN A 211 16.50 14.11 11.62
CA GLN A 211 16.32 14.20 13.07
C GLN A 211 15.09 13.45 13.60
N LEU A 212 14.04 13.40 12.79
CA LEU A 212 12.81 12.67 13.08
C LEU A 212 12.94 11.16 12.79
N GLY A 213 14.03 10.72 12.19
CA GLY A 213 14.25 9.33 11.77
C GLY A 213 13.31 8.92 10.64
N ILE A 214 12.98 9.84 9.72
CA ILE A 214 12.10 9.59 8.58
C ILE A 214 12.95 9.28 7.35
N ASP A 215 12.72 8.13 6.74
CA ASP A 215 13.38 7.74 5.50
C ASP A 215 12.84 8.55 4.32
N LEU A 216 13.73 8.97 3.42
CA LEU A 216 13.37 9.73 2.23
C LEU A 216 13.66 8.96 0.94
N ILE A 217 12.64 8.81 0.11
CA ILE A 217 12.75 8.23 -1.24
C ILE A 217 12.50 9.33 -2.27
N ILE A 218 13.49 9.60 -3.12
CA ILE A 218 13.37 10.59 -4.21
C ILE A 218 13.20 9.83 -5.53
N LEU A 219 12.11 10.13 -6.24
CA LEU A 219 11.80 9.53 -7.52
C LEU A 219 12.03 10.53 -8.68
N ALA A 220 12.65 10.04 -9.73
CA ALA A 220 12.91 10.81 -10.95
C ALA A 220 11.76 10.69 -11.97
#